data_381928f1655433e46159a2d200b05a01
#
_entry.id   381928f1655433e46159a2d200b05a01
#
_cell.length_a   1.000
_cell.length_b   1.000
_cell.length_c   1.000
_cell.angle_alpha   90.00
_cell.angle_beta   90.00
_cell.angle_gamma   90.00
#
_symmetry.space_group_name_H-M   'P 1'
#
loop_
_entity.id
_entity.type
_entity.pdbx_description
1 polymer ?
#
loop_
_entity_poly.entity_id
_entity_poly.type
_entity_poly.pdbx_seq_one_letter_code
_entity_poly.pdbx_strand_id
1 'polypeptide(L)'
;MCATRPGTTRCCRRPISIDAVLLFAAVTTFSLDGYLERIGWSGARQPTRATLDSILRAHMTMVPFENLDVLLGRGIRVDLDGVYAKLVTARRGGYCFEHGTLLLAGLQQLGFQPVAHAARVIQLRPRAEAPLTHMFLTVQIDGTTLVLDPGFGGHAPRIPVPFTGEEVRDGDDVHRMVRQGGEWALEAWIDGVPTALWSSSVEPAEPVDFVMANHFVSTFPESPFVTRLMLRALTQTVRVSMMNQDVTVRDAGGQQKRVITDRADLRRLLIDHFGFDLPEVERLRVPSVPQWT
;
A
#
# COMPACT_ATOMS: atom_id res chain seq x y z
N MET A 1 12.96 37.67 69.74
CA MET A 1 12.79 37.97 68.35
C MET A 1 12.76 36.66 67.62
N CYS A 2 11.57 36.23 67.31
CA CYS A 2 11.30 34.94 66.68
C CYS A 2 11.30 35.11 65.13
N ALA A 3 12.15 34.40 64.40
CA ALA A 3 12.13 34.37 62.94
C ALA A 3 11.44 33.10 62.46
N THR A 4 10.29 33.26 61.81
CA THR A 4 9.49 32.22 61.18
C THR A 4 10.07 31.85 59.83
N ARG A 5 10.30 30.54 59.57
CA ARG A 5 10.61 29.98 58.24
C ARG A 5 9.30 29.61 57.50
N PRO A 6 9.19 29.87 56.20
CA PRO A 6 8.02 29.48 55.41
C PRO A 6 8.13 28.03 54.92
N GLY A 7 6.96 27.44 54.73
CA GLY A 7 6.70 26.04 54.54
C GLY A 7 7.12 25.43 53.20
N THR A 8 7.47 24.16 53.29
CA THR A 8 7.72 23.26 52.19
C THR A 8 6.38 22.77 51.60
N THR A 9 6.09 23.18 50.39
CA THR A 9 4.97 22.63 49.60
C THR A 9 5.30 21.20 49.18
N ARG A 10 4.65 20.21 49.77
CA ARG A 10 4.69 18.83 49.31
C ARG A 10 3.95 18.74 47.97
N CYS A 11 4.71 18.47 46.91
CA CYS A 11 4.18 18.08 45.61
C CYS A 11 3.58 16.66 45.73
N CYS A 12 2.27 16.54 45.82
CA CYS A 12 1.55 15.27 45.70
C CYS A 12 1.70 14.74 44.30
N ARG A 13 2.72 13.92 44.04
CA ARG A 13 2.74 13.04 42.87
C ARG A 13 1.68 11.98 43.11
N ARG A 14 0.56 12.04 42.35
CA ARG A 14 -0.35 10.91 42.24
C ARG A 14 0.42 9.78 41.57
N PRO A 15 0.39 8.54 42.10
CA PRO A 15 0.97 7.41 41.41
C PRO A 15 0.17 7.22 40.12
N ILE A 16 0.86 7.16 38.98
CA ILE A 16 0.28 6.70 37.70
C ILE A 16 -0.03 5.22 37.92
N SER A 17 -1.32 4.89 37.97
CA SER A 17 -1.77 3.50 38.07
C SER A 17 -1.32 2.77 36.79
N ILE A 18 -0.50 1.74 36.94
CA ILE A 18 0.00 0.87 35.88
C ILE A 18 -1.10 -0.14 35.43
N ASP A 19 -2.28 -0.07 36.03
CA ASP A 19 -3.38 -1.04 35.79
C ASP A 19 -4.24 -0.75 34.54
N ALA A 20 -3.84 0.20 33.69
CA ALA A 20 -4.58 0.51 32.45
C ALA A 20 -3.92 -0.02 31.15
N VAL A 21 -2.94 -0.91 31.27
CA VAL A 21 -2.45 -1.68 30.11
C VAL A 21 -3.00 -3.10 30.18
N LEU A 22 -4.33 -3.23 30.26
CA LEU A 22 -5.00 -4.40 29.77
C LEU A 22 -4.85 -4.34 28.24
N LEU A 23 -3.86 -5.08 27.71
CA LEU A 23 -3.87 -5.52 26.34
C LEU A 23 -5.19 -6.25 26.11
N PHE A 24 -6.17 -5.53 25.57
CA PHE A 24 -7.18 -6.19 24.78
C PHE A 24 -6.40 -6.83 23.62
N ALA A 25 -6.17 -8.11 23.67
CA ALA A 25 -5.96 -8.91 22.48
C ALA A 25 -7.24 -8.68 21.66
N ALA A 26 -7.20 -7.74 20.75
CA ALA A 26 -8.28 -7.46 19.84
C ALA A 26 -8.51 -8.77 19.10
N VAL A 27 -9.70 -9.34 19.23
CA VAL A 27 -10.14 -10.44 18.38
C VAL A 27 -10.07 -9.86 16.98
N THR A 28 -9.04 -10.21 16.22
CA THR A 28 -8.88 -9.73 14.85
C THR A 28 -10.12 -10.18 14.08
N THR A 29 -10.85 -9.23 13.51
CA THR A 29 -12.04 -9.50 12.69
C THR A 29 -11.67 -10.05 11.31
N PHE A 30 -10.38 -10.29 11.03
CA PHE A 30 -9.93 -10.82 9.76
C PHE A 30 -10.50 -12.22 9.50
N SER A 31 -11.20 -12.35 8.37
CA SER A 31 -11.71 -13.60 7.84
C SER A 31 -10.98 -13.94 6.55
N LEU A 32 -10.29 -15.09 6.51
CA LEU A 32 -9.67 -15.59 5.30
C LEU A 32 -10.71 -15.78 4.19
N ASP A 33 -11.87 -16.36 4.51
CA ASP A 33 -12.94 -16.59 3.52
C ASP A 33 -13.44 -15.27 2.95
N GLY A 34 -13.68 -14.26 3.79
CA GLY A 34 -14.07 -12.92 3.34
C GLY A 34 -13.00 -12.25 2.47
N TYR A 35 -11.72 -12.43 2.80
CA TYR A 35 -10.63 -11.94 1.95
C TYR A 35 -10.58 -12.66 0.60
N LEU A 36 -10.68 -14.00 0.58
CA LEU A 36 -10.67 -14.79 -0.67
C LEU A 36 -11.88 -14.47 -1.55
N GLU A 37 -13.06 -14.28 -0.95
CA GLU A 37 -14.26 -13.81 -1.66
C GLU A 37 -14.04 -12.41 -2.25
N ARG A 38 -13.45 -11.48 -1.47
CA ARG A 38 -13.14 -10.11 -1.92
C ARG A 38 -12.25 -10.08 -3.16
N ILE A 39 -11.25 -10.96 -3.22
CA ILE A 39 -10.34 -11.06 -4.36
C ILE A 39 -10.83 -12.02 -5.44
N GLY A 40 -12.00 -12.66 -5.27
CA GLY A 40 -12.59 -13.59 -6.25
C GLY A 40 -11.76 -14.87 -6.46
N TRP A 41 -11.08 -15.34 -5.40
CA TRP A 41 -10.20 -16.50 -5.49
C TRP A 41 -10.78 -17.74 -4.80
N SER A 42 -10.76 -18.89 -5.49
CA SER A 42 -11.32 -20.16 -5.02
C SER A 42 -10.39 -21.37 -5.24
N GLY A 43 -9.09 -21.13 -5.38
CA GLY A 43 -8.10 -22.19 -5.58
C GLY A 43 -7.82 -23.06 -4.35
N ALA A 44 -6.90 -24.01 -4.48
CA ALA A 44 -6.47 -24.89 -3.39
C ALA A 44 -5.64 -24.10 -2.36
N ARG A 45 -5.99 -24.24 -1.06
CA ARG A 45 -5.40 -23.48 0.06
C ARG A 45 -4.08 -24.08 0.57
N GLN A 46 -3.17 -24.45 -0.34
CA GLN A 46 -1.87 -24.99 0.01
C GLN A 46 -0.78 -23.95 -0.31
N PRO A 47 0.25 -23.81 0.53
CA PRO A 47 1.30 -22.83 0.34
C PRO A 47 2.29 -23.23 -0.77
N THR A 48 1.81 -23.29 -2.01
CA THR A 48 2.60 -23.61 -3.20
C THR A 48 2.93 -22.34 -4.01
N ARG A 49 3.91 -22.44 -4.89
CA ARG A 49 4.26 -21.34 -5.82
C ARG A 49 3.03 -20.94 -6.65
N ALA A 50 2.29 -21.88 -7.19
CA ALA A 50 1.10 -21.61 -7.99
C ALA A 50 0.00 -20.86 -7.21
N THR A 51 -0.20 -21.25 -5.93
CA THR A 51 -1.11 -20.54 -5.02
C THR A 51 -0.65 -19.10 -4.80
N LEU A 52 0.65 -18.89 -4.51
CA LEU A 52 1.22 -17.55 -4.30
C LEU A 52 1.03 -16.65 -5.52
N ASP A 53 1.37 -17.15 -6.71
CA ASP A 53 1.24 -16.42 -7.98
C ASP A 53 -0.23 -16.02 -8.24
N SER A 54 -1.16 -16.96 -8.02
CA SER A 54 -2.58 -16.72 -8.27
C SER A 54 -3.23 -15.78 -7.24
N ILE A 55 -2.85 -15.86 -5.97
CA ILE A 55 -3.33 -14.96 -4.90
C ILE A 55 -2.84 -13.52 -5.15
N LEU A 56 -1.54 -13.33 -5.43
CA LEU A 56 -0.99 -12.00 -5.72
C LEU A 56 -1.73 -11.36 -6.91
N ARG A 57 -1.90 -12.13 -7.99
CA ARG A 57 -2.61 -11.67 -9.18
C ARG A 57 -4.08 -11.32 -8.88
N ALA A 58 -4.79 -12.17 -8.16
CA ALA A 58 -6.18 -11.94 -7.77
C ALA A 58 -6.32 -10.70 -6.86
N HIS A 59 -5.44 -10.57 -5.85
CA HIS A 59 -5.42 -9.42 -4.97
C HIS A 59 -5.27 -8.12 -5.75
N MET A 60 -4.25 -8.02 -6.61
CA MET A 60 -3.98 -6.79 -7.39
C MET A 60 -5.05 -6.50 -8.46
N THR A 61 -5.76 -7.52 -8.92
CA THR A 61 -6.86 -7.36 -9.89
C THR A 61 -8.11 -6.83 -9.22
N MET A 62 -8.40 -7.27 -7.99
CA MET A 62 -9.67 -6.97 -7.32
C MET A 62 -9.59 -5.83 -6.31
N VAL A 63 -8.40 -5.53 -5.79
CA VAL A 63 -8.21 -4.45 -4.83
C VAL A 63 -7.47 -3.31 -5.53
N PRO A 64 -8.11 -2.17 -5.82
CA PRO A 64 -7.48 -1.07 -6.52
C PRO A 64 -6.51 -0.29 -5.62
N PHE A 65 -5.52 0.36 -6.22
CA PHE A 65 -4.66 1.33 -5.55
C PHE A 65 -5.34 2.70 -5.55
N GLU A 66 -5.43 3.35 -4.37
CA GLU A 66 -6.01 4.69 -4.26
C GLU A 66 -5.53 5.43 -3.00
N ASN A 67 -5.51 6.77 -3.06
CA ASN A 67 -5.19 7.65 -1.94
C ASN A 67 -6.34 8.61 -1.57
N LEU A 68 -7.57 8.29 -1.90
CA LEU A 68 -8.72 9.18 -1.75
C LEU A 68 -8.95 9.60 -0.28
N ASP A 69 -8.76 8.68 0.68
CA ASP A 69 -8.97 9.01 2.10
C ASP A 69 -7.93 10.01 2.62
N VAL A 70 -6.69 10.01 2.11
CA VAL A 70 -5.69 11.05 2.42
C VAL A 70 -6.19 12.42 1.96
N LEU A 71 -6.64 12.52 0.71
CA LEU A 71 -7.13 13.77 0.12
C LEU A 71 -8.47 14.23 0.71
N LEU A 72 -9.27 13.32 1.26
CA LEU A 72 -10.49 13.63 2.00
C LEU A 72 -10.22 14.03 3.46
N GLY A 73 -8.95 14.06 3.89
CA GLY A 73 -8.57 14.38 5.27
C GLY A 73 -8.97 13.31 6.28
N ARG A 74 -9.15 12.07 5.84
CA ARG A 74 -9.42 10.91 6.69
C ARG A 74 -8.11 10.27 7.11
N GLY A 75 -8.03 9.83 8.35
CA GLY A 75 -6.86 9.07 8.82
C GLY A 75 -6.78 7.70 8.14
N ILE A 76 -5.58 7.30 7.77
CA ILE A 76 -5.35 5.96 7.21
C ILE A 76 -5.01 5.00 8.36
N ARG A 77 -5.83 3.99 8.54
CA ARG A 77 -5.56 2.88 9.45
C ARG A 77 -4.74 1.81 8.73
N VAL A 78 -3.63 1.42 9.33
CA VAL A 78 -2.74 0.36 8.80
C VAL A 78 -2.78 -0.91 9.66
N ASP A 79 -3.55 -0.89 10.76
CA ASP A 79 -3.87 -2.09 11.52
C ASP A 79 -4.82 -3.01 10.73
N LEU A 80 -4.74 -4.30 10.99
CA LEU A 80 -5.45 -5.31 10.20
C LEU A 80 -6.98 -5.11 10.20
N ASP A 81 -7.58 -4.71 11.32
CA ASP A 81 -9.03 -4.50 11.42
C ASP A 81 -9.48 -3.32 10.56
N GLY A 82 -8.75 -2.19 10.61
CA GLY A 82 -9.03 -1.01 9.79
C GLY A 82 -8.87 -1.29 8.31
N VAL A 83 -7.79 -1.99 7.94
CA VAL A 83 -7.52 -2.40 6.56
C VAL A 83 -8.59 -3.35 6.05
N TYR A 84 -8.97 -4.36 6.84
CA TYR A 84 -10.02 -5.31 6.47
C TYR A 84 -11.37 -4.61 6.27
N ALA A 85 -11.75 -3.74 7.21
CA ALA A 85 -13.00 -2.98 7.10
C ALA A 85 -13.06 -2.14 5.81
N LYS A 86 -11.95 -1.50 5.41
CA LYS A 86 -11.90 -0.67 4.20
C LYS A 86 -11.79 -1.51 2.92
N LEU A 87 -10.79 -2.40 2.82
CA LEU A 87 -10.47 -3.09 1.56
C LEU A 87 -11.39 -4.28 1.29
N VAL A 88 -11.85 -4.98 2.33
CA VAL A 88 -12.71 -6.16 2.19
C VAL A 88 -14.18 -5.80 2.36
N THR A 89 -14.56 -5.30 3.53
CA THR A 89 -15.99 -5.04 3.85
C THR A 89 -16.57 -3.89 3.01
N ALA A 90 -15.89 -2.74 2.97
CA ALA A 90 -16.33 -1.59 2.17
C ALA A 90 -15.92 -1.69 0.69
N ARG A 91 -15.21 -2.76 0.29
CA ARG A 91 -14.75 -3.05 -1.09
C ARG A 91 -13.96 -1.90 -1.73
N ARG A 92 -13.34 -1.05 -0.91
CA ARG A 92 -12.48 0.06 -1.33
C ARG A 92 -11.10 -0.44 -1.76
N GLY A 93 -10.26 0.48 -2.19
CA GLY A 93 -8.83 0.29 -2.38
C GLY A 93 -8.00 0.88 -1.25
N GLY A 94 -6.69 0.95 -1.46
CA GLY A 94 -5.74 1.54 -0.55
C GLY A 94 -4.37 1.73 -1.20
N TYR A 95 -3.35 1.98 -0.41
CA TYR A 95 -1.97 2.10 -0.89
C TYR A 95 -1.04 1.08 -0.22
N CYS A 96 0.28 1.18 -0.40
CA CYS A 96 1.21 0.09 -0.09
C CYS A 96 1.06 -0.54 1.29
N PHE A 97 0.87 0.26 2.35
CA PHE A 97 0.72 -0.25 3.71
C PHE A 97 -0.57 -1.05 3.91
N GLU A 98 -1.68 -0.60 3.31
CA GLU A 98 -2.96 -1.29 3.39
C GLU A 98 -2.95 -2.59 2.58
N HIS A 99 -2.44 -2.55 1.34
CA HIS A 99 -2.27 -3.74 0.51
C HIS A 99 -1.33 -4.76 1.14
N GLY A 100 -0.17 -4.31 1.64
CA GLY A 100 0.83 -5.16 2.28
C GLY A 100 0.27 -5.85 3.53
N THR A 101 -0.41 -5.10 4.42
CA THR A 101 -1.02 -5.64 5.64
C THR A 101 -2.08 -6.68 5.33
N LEU A 102 -2.97 -6.42 4.36
CA LEU A 102 -4.03 -7.37 3.98
C LEU A 102 -3.46 -8.65 3.36
N LEU A 103 -2.54 -8.51 2.40
CA LEU A 103 -1.91 -9.66 1.73
C LEU A 103 -1.09 -10.50 2.71
N LEU A 104 -0.32 -9.86 3.62
CA LEU A 104 0.44 -10.53 4.65
C LEU A 104 -0.45 -11.44 5.50
N ALA A 105 -1.57 -10.90 6.02
CA ALA A 105 -2.52 -11.66 6.83
C ALA A 105 -3.14 -12.83 6.06
N GLY A 106 -3.55 -12.59 4.80
CA GLY A 106 -4.09 -13.63 3.93
C GLY A 106 -3.10 -14.76 3.66
N LEU A 107 -1.85 -14.43 3.38
CA LEU A 107 -0.79 -15.42 3.13
C LEU A 107 -0.45 -16.22 4.39
N GLN A 108 -0.38 -15.59 5.56
CA GLN A 108 -0.16 -16.28 6.83
C GLN A 108 -1.27 -17.32 7.10
N GLN A 109 -2.52 -16.97 6.89
CA GLN A 109 -3.66 -17.89 7.07
C GLN A 109 -3.68 -19.02 6.02
N LEU A 110 -3.03 -18.83 4.87
CA LEU A 110 -2.82 -19.88 3.86
C LEU A 110 -1.59 -20.76 4.13
N GLY A 111 -0.87 -20.53 5.26
CA GLY A 111 0.29 -21.31 5.68
C GLY A 111 1.62 -20.87 5.08
N PHE A 112 1.69 -19.73 4.38
CA PHE A 112 2.95 -19.11 3.99
C PHE A 112 3.62 -18.43 5.18
N GLN A 113 4.92 -18.12 5.02
CA GLN A 113 5.70 -17.34 5.98
C GLN A 113 6.14 -16.01 5.35
N PRO A 114 5.21 -15.04 5.14
CA PRO A 114 5.56 -13.74 4.59
C PRO A 114 6.32 -12.91 5.62
N VAL A 115 7.32 -12.15 5.13
CA VAL A 115 8.05 -11.16 5.91
C VAL A 115 7.83 -9.79 5.29
N ALA A 116 7.52 -8.80 6.13
CA ALA A 116 7.33 -7.42 5.70
C ALA A 116 8.65 -6.63 5.73
N HIS A 117 8.85 -5.78 4.75
CA HIS A 117 10.05 -4.96 4.57
C HIS A 117 9.70 -3.53 4.21
N ALA A 118 10.56 -2.60 4.63
CA ALA A 118 10.48 -1.20 4.21
C ALA A 118 11.44 -0.92 3.03
N ALA A 119 11.01 -0.06 2.11
CA ALA A 119 11.80 0.38 0.97
C ALA A 119 11.77 1.89 0.76
N ARG A 120 12.78 2.40 0.06
CA ARG A 120 12.88 3.79 -0.39
C ARG A 120 12.42 3.87 -1.84
N VAL A 121 11.42 4.69 -2.13
CA VAL A 121 10.97 4.93 -3.51
C VAL A 121 11.98 5.85 -4.20
N ILE A 122 12.75 5.29 -5.14
CA ILE A 122 13.86 5.98 -5.82
C ILE A 122 13.57 6.30 -7.29
N GLN A 123 12.39 5.98 -7.78
CA GLN A 123 12.01 6.20 -9.18
C GLN A 123 12.10 7.67 -9.61
N LEU A 124 11.78 8.60 -8.71
CA LEU A 124 11.68 10.04 -9.03
C LEU A 124 12.64 10.91 -8.21
N ARG A 125 13.49 10.33 -7.37
CA ARG A 125 14.43 11.06 -6.52
C ARG A 125 15.64 10.22 -6.16
N PRO A 126 16.80 10.84 -5.88
CA PRO A 126 17.98 10.12 -5.40
C PRO A 126 17.69 9.36 -4.10
N ARG A 127 18.34 8.21 -3.91
CA ARG A 127 18.20 7.39 -2.70
C ARG A 127 18.41 8.18 -1.39
N ALA A 128 19.38 9.09 -1.38
CA ALA A 128 19.69 9.89 -0.18
C ALA A 128 18.53 10.81 0.26
N GLU A 129 17.62 11.16 -0.66
CA GLU A 129 16.46 12.02 -0.43
C GLU A 129 15.16 11.23 -0.28
N ALA A 130 15.20 9.92 -0.50
CA ALA A 130 14.04 9.05 -0.44
C ALA A 130 13.87 8.45 0.98
N PRO A 131 12.80 8.79 1.73
CA PRO A 131 12.54 8.16 3.01
C PRO A 131 12.06 6.71 2.86
N LEU A 132 12.09 5.92 3.94
CA LEU A 132 11.53 4.57 4.00
C LEU A 132 10.00 4.65 4.08
N THR A 133 9.34 4.73 2.94
CA THR A 133 7.90 5.01 2.85
C THR A 133 7.14 4.04 1.94
N HIS A 134 7.75 2.92 1.61
CA HIS A 134 7.09 1.86 0.86
C HIS A 134 7.20 0.53 1.60
N MET A 135 6.12 -0.27 1.55
CA MET A 135 6.02 -1.61 2.13
C MET A 135 5.91 -2.64 1.02
N PHE A 136 6.76 -3.68 1.10
CA PHE A 136 6.66 -4.87 0.27
C PHE A 136 6.83 -6.12 1.13
N LEU A 137 6.55 -7.29 0.59
CA LEU A 137 6.67 -8.57 1.28
C LEU A 137 7.69 -9.47 0.60
N THR A 138 8.26 -10.41 1.37
CA THR A 138 8.96 -11.56 0.82
C THR A 138 8.34 -12.87 1.31
N VAL A 139 8.42 -13.90 0.48
CA VAL A 139 8.07 -15.28 0.84
C VAL A 139 9.17 -16.19 0.33
N GLN A 140 9.56 -17.17 1.14
CA GLN A 140 10.50 -18.21 0.71
C GLN A 140 9.73 -19.45 0.28
N ILE A 141 10.00 -19.94 -0.94
CA ILE A 141 9.41 -21.17 -1.48
C ILE A 141 10.53 -21.94 -2.20
N ASP A 142 10.67 -23.23 -1.87
CA ASP A 142 11.63 -24.16 -2.49
C ASP A 142 13.05 -23.59 -2.53
N GLY A 143 13.47 -22.93 -1.43
CA GLY A 143 14.80 -22.33 -1.31
C GLY A 143 14.97 -20.98 -2.04
N THR A 144 13.94 -20.49 -2.73
CA THR A 144 13.97 -19.20 -3.44
C THR A 144 13.20 -18.14 -2.66
N THR A 145 13.83 -17.00 -2.42
CA THR A 145 13.18 -15.81 -1.86
C THR A 145 12.50 -15.01 -2.98
N LEU A 146 11.22 -14.72 -2.81
CA LEU A 146 10.37 -14.05 -3.78
C LEU A 146 9.85 -12.73 -3.20
N VAL A 147 9.94 -11.66 -3.97
CA VAL A 147 9.33 -10.36 -3.67
C VAL A 147 7.88 -10.37 -4.13
N LEU A 148 6.99 -9.87 -3.26
CA LEU A 148 5.61 -9.53 -3.58
C LEU A 148 5.40 -8.06 -3.26
N ASP A 149 5.01 -7.30 -4.26
CA ASP A 149 4.74 -5.87 -4.11
C ASP A 149 3.34 -5.52 -4.63
N PRO A 150 2.29 -5.74 -3.83
CA PRO A 150 0.92 -5.47 -4.24
C PRO A 150 0.59 -3.97 -4.29
N GLY A 151 1.42 -3.13 -3.67
CA GLY A 151 1.07 -1.76 -3.32
C GLY A 151 1.91 -0.65 -3.94
N PHE A 152 2.83 -0.92 -4.89
CA PHE A 152 3.62 0.14 -5.52
C PHE A 152 2.79 1.03 -6.48
N GLY A 153 1.62 0.59 -6.89
CA GLY A 153 0.78 1.33 -7.82
C GLY A 153 1.15 1.07 -9.29
N GLY A 154 1.57 2.12 -10.05
CA GLY A 154 1.67 2.08 -11.51
C GLY A 154 2.49 0.94 -12.12
N HIS A 155 3.57 0.56 -11.52
CA HIS A 155 4.53 -0.42 -12.04
C HIS A 155 4.75 -1.62 -11.10
N ALA A 156 3.80 -1.90 -10.20
CA ALA A 156 3.86 -3.06 -9.32
C ALA A 156 3.83 -4.38 -10.09
N PRO A 157 4.71 -5.37 -9.78
CA PRO A 157 4.69 -6.68 -10.39
C PRO A 157 3.47 -7.47 -9.94
N ARG A 158 2.73 -8.08 -10.91
CA ARG A 158 1.58 -8.94 -10.61
C ARG A 158 1.93 -10.39 -10.36
N ILE A 159 3.21 -10.71 -10.46
CA ILE A 159 3.79 -12.02 -10.17
C ILE A 159 4.99 -11.84 -9.23
N PRO A 160 5.29 -12.82 -8.38
CA PRO A 160 6.45 -12.75 -7.50
C PRO A 160 7.77 -12.66 -8.27
N VAL A 161 8.66 -11.77 -7.82
CA VAL A 161 9.98 -11.53 -8.45
C VAL A 161 11.09 -12.15 -7.60
N PRO A 162 11.92 -13.08 -8.14
CA PRO A 162 12.99 -13.71 -7.37
C PRO A 162 14.20 -12.79 -7.19
N PHE A 163 14.95 -12.99 -6.09
CA PHE A 163 16.22 -12.31 -5.83
C PHE A 163 17.41 -12.92 -6.63
N THR A 164 17.19 -13.21 -7.91
CA THR A 164 18.20 -13.87 -8.74
C THR A 164 18.85 -12.94 -9.77
N GLY A 165 18.27 -11.76 -9.99
CA GLY A 165 18.64 -10.86 -11.08
C GLY A 165 18.00 -11.22 -12.43
N GLU A 166 17.28 -12.33 -12.49
CA GLU A 166 16.56 -12.76 -13.69
C GLU A 166 15.32 -11.91 -13.94
N GLU A 167 15.04 -11.68 -15.22
CA GLU A 167 13.81 -11.01 -15.64
C GLU A 167 12.60 -11.92 -15.47
N VAL A 168 11.54 -11.40 -14.85
CA VAL A 168 10.22 -12.03 -14.88
C VAL A 168 9.29 -11.22 -15.77
N ARG A 169 8.46 -11.91 -16.54
CA ARG A 169 7.57 -11.30 -17.53
C ARG A 169 6.11 -11.68 -17.27
N ASP A 170 5.24 -10.68 -17.33
CA ASP A 170 3.79 -10.85 -17.25
C ASP A 170 3.11 -9.98 -18.32
N GLY A 171 2.94 -10.56 -19.51
CA GLY A 171 2.60 -9.81 -20.73
C GLY A 171 3.74 -8.84 -21.09
N ASP A 172 3.41 -7.57 -21.21
CA ASP A 172 4.38 -6.50 -21.53
C ASP A 172 5.17 -6.03 -20.30
N ASP A 173 4.72 -6.38 -19.08
CA ASP A 173 5.42 -5.99 -17.85
C ASP A 173 6.65 -6.87 -17.64
N VAL A 174 7.80 -6.23 -17.42
CA VAL A 174 9.06 -6.90 -17.11
C VAL A 174 9.62 -6.32 -15.83
N HIS A 175 10.00 -7.22 -14.91
CA HIS A 175 10.58 -6.83 -13.62
C HIS A 175 11.80 -7.70 -13.31
N ARG A 176 12.70 -7.19 -12.49
CA ARG A 176 13.77 -7.97 -11.86
C ARG A 176 14.23 -7.33 -10.55
N MET A 177 14.83 -8.15 -9.69
CA MET A 177 15.59 -7.67 -8.54
C MET A 177 17.08 -7.57 -8.89
N VAL A 178 17.70 -6.43 -8.60
CA VAL A 178 19.14 -6.21 -8.86
C VAL A 178 19.85 -5.72 -7.60
N ARG A 179 21.15 -6.05 -7.47
CA ARG A 179 22.01 -5.48 -6.43
C ARG A 179 22.53 -4.12 -6.88
N GLN A 180 22.29 -3.11 -6.07
CA GLN A 180 22.75 -1.75 -6.35
C GLN A 180 23.22 -1.07 -5.05
N GLY A 181 24.50 -0.67 -4.99
CA GLY A 181 25.04 0.06 -3.83
C GLY A 181 24.92 -0.68 -2.49
N GLY A 182 24.98 -2.03 -2.49
CA GLY A 182 24.83 -2.85 -1.28
C GLY A 182 23.39 -3.21 -0.90
N GLU A 183 22.39 -2.59 -1.52
CA GLU A 183 20.97 -2.89 -1.36
C GLU A 183 20.42 -3.69 -2.55
N TRP A 184 19.19 -4.14 -2.42
CA TRP A 184 18.41 -4.67 -3.53
C TRP A 184 17.47 -3.58 -4.06
N ALA A 185 17.33 -3.50 -5.38
CA ALA A 185 16.36 -2.63 -6.04
C ALA A 185 15.42 -3.48 -6.91
N LEU A 186 14.13 -3.15 -6.89
CA LEU A 186 13.18 -3.63 -7.88
C LEU A 186 13.26 -2.72 -9.10
N GLU A 187 13.52 -3.31 -10.26
CA GLU A 187 13.45 -2.63 -11.56
C GLU A 187 12.20 -3.06 -12.33
N ALA A 188 11.61 -2.12 -13.05
CA ALA A 188 10.60 -2.36 -14.08
C ALA A 188 11.06 -1.76 -15.40
N TRP A 189 10.61 -2.33 -16.52
CA TRP A 189 10.80 -1.72 -17.84
C TRP A 189 9.72 -0.67 -18.09
N ILE A 190 10.12 0.60 -18.15
CA ILE A 190 9.25 1.72 -18.46
C ILE A 190 9.69 2.28 -19.82
N ASP A 191 8.79 2.25 -20.79
CA ASP A 191 9.08 2.64 -22.18
C ASP A 191 10.33 1.97 -22.75
N GLY A 192 10.52 0.68 -22.40
CA GLY A 192 11.66 -0.15 -22.84
C GLY A 192 12.98 0.08 -22.08
N VAL A 193 12.98 0.93 -21.04
CA VAL A 193 14.17 1.25 -20.24
C VAL A 193 14.03 0.65 -18.83
N PRO A 194 15.01 -0.15 -18.34
CA PRO A 194 15.00 -0.63 -16.97
C PRO A 194 15.13 0.55 -16.00
N THR A 195 14.13 0.70 -15.15
CA THR A 195 14.00 1.82 -14.21
C THR A 195 13.86 1.28 -12.79
N ALA A 196 14.75 1.69 -11.88
CA ALA A 196 14.66 1.32 -10.48
C ALA A 196 13.45 2.03 -9.83
N LEU A 197 12.57 1.24 -9.25
CA LEU A 197 11.35 1.72 -8.59
C LEU A 197 11.63 2.09 -7.13
N TRP A 198 12.22 1.13 -6.41
CA TRP A 198 12.59 1.29 -5.01
C TRP A 198 13.85 0.48 -4.68
N SER A 199 14.49 0.82 -3.54
CA SER A 199 15.60 0.07 -2.98
C SER A 199 15.36 -0.25 -1.49
N SER A 200 15.94 -1.38 -1.03
CA SER A 200 15.84 -1.86 0.35
C SER A 200 17.07 -2.68 0.75
N SER A 201 17.43 -2.59 2.04
CA SER A 201 18.37 -3.54 2.67
C SER A 201 17.78 -4.93 2.85
N VAL A 202 16.45 -5.06 2.69
CA VAL A 202 15.67 -6.30 2.90
C VAL A 202 15.73 -6.78 4.36
N GLU A 203 16.01 -5.88 5.30
CA GLU A 203 15.81 -6.17 6.72
C GLU A 203 14.31 -6.25 7.03
N PRO A 204 13.88 -7.19 7.87
CA PRO A 204 12.49 -7.23 8.36
C PRO A 204 12.11 -5.91 9.04
N ALA A 205 10.90 -5.45 8.78
CA ALA A 205 10.33 -4.26 9.40
C ALA A 205 9.19 -4.64 10.35
N GLU A 206 9.11 -3.95 11.47
CA GLU A 206 8.07 -4.16 12.47
C GLU A 206 6.79 -3.37 12.12
N PRO A 207 5.61 -3.79 12.57
CA PRO A 207 4.36 -3.07 12.30
C PRO A 207 4.39 -1.58 12.67
N VAL A 208 5.12 -1.20 13.74
CA VAL A 208 5.24 0.19 14.19
C VAL A 208 6.00 1.07 13.19
N ASP A 209 6.93 0.50 12.41
CA ASP A 209 7.67 1.23 11.38
C ASP A 209 6.72 1.70 10.28
N PHE A 210 5.75 0.88 9.92
CA PHE A 210 4.71 1.23 8.94
C PHE A 210 3.70 2.25 9.48
N VAL A 211 3.43 2.26 10.80
CA VAL A 211 2.63 3.34 11.42
C VAL A 211 3.32 4.69 11.26
N MET A 212 4.63 4.75 11.53
CA MET A 212 5.42 5.98 11.36
C MET A 212 5.50 6.40 9.88
N ALA A 213 5.83 5.47 8.98
CA ALA A 213 5.91 5.73 7.56
C ALA A 213 4.56 6.18 6.97
N ASN A 214 3.47 5.54 7.37
CA ASN A 214 2.10 5.91 7.02
C ASN A 214 1.76 7.33 7.48
N HIS A 215 2.08 7.67 8.73
CA HIS A 215 1.86 9.02 9.24
C HIS A 215 2.60 10.05 8.37
N PHE A 216 3.88 9.83 8.08
CA PHE A 216 4.64 10.72 7.20
C PHE A 216 4.00 10.84 5.82
N VAL A 217 3.68 9.73 5.16
CA VAL A 217 3.13 9.71 3.79
C VAL A 217 1.78 10.40 3.72
N SER A 218 0.92 10.23 4.74
CA SER A 218 -0.46 10.73 4.72
C SER A 218 -0.62 12.15 5.27
N THR A 219 0.42 12.73 5.90
CA THR A 219 0.30 14.04 6.58
C THR A 219 1.39 15.05 6.19
N PHE A 220 2.55 14.59 5.67
CA PHE A 220 3.61 15.51 5.29
C PHE A 220 3.17 16.38 4.09
N PRO A 221 3.21 17.72 4.21
CA PRO A 221 2.60 18.62 3.21
C PRO A 221 3.11 18.45 1.77
N GLU A 222 4.38 18.05 1.62
CA GLU A 222 5.00 17.82 0.31
C GLU A 222 4.87 16.37 -0.17
N SER A 223 4.21 15.51 0.60
CA SER A 223 3.97 14.13 0.18
C SER A 223 3.15 14.09 -1.11
N PRO A 224 3.55 13.28 -2.10
CA PRO A 224 2.75 13.07 -3.29
C PRO A 224 1.32 12.58 -2.98
N PHE A 225 1.14 11.85 -1.87
CA PHE A 225 -0.18 11.35 -1.46
C PHE A 225 -1.09 12.45 -0.90
N VAL A 226 -0.51 13.51 -0.36
CA VAL A 226 -1.23 14.70 0.15
C VAL A 226 -1.50 15.69 -0.98
N THR A 227 -0.58 15.78 -1.96
CA THR A 227 -0.64 16.81 -2.99
C THR A 227 -1.29 16.36 -4.30
N ARG A 228 -1.33 15.06 -4.59
CA ARG A 228 -1.77 14.49 -5.88
C ARG A 228 -2.83 13.42 -5.70
N LEU A 229 -3.73 13.32 -6.65
CA LEU A 229 -4.66 12.19 -6.77
C LEU A 229 -4.00 11.08 -7.57
N MET A 230 -3.92 9.89 -6.98
CA MET A 230 -3.29 8.72 -7.57
C MET A 230 -4.23 7.52 -7.47
N LEU A 231 -4.66 7.00 -8.62
CA LEU A 231 -5.57 5.86 -8.70
C LEU A 231 -5.04 4.84 -9.70
N ARG A 232 -5.19 3.56 -9.38
CA ARG A 232 -4.94 2.47 -10.31
C ARG A 232 -5.92 1.33 -10.06
N ALA A 233 -6.54 0.85 -11.14
CA ALA A 233 -7.33 -0.36 -11.17
C ALA A 233 -6.82 -1.31 -12.25
N LEU A 234 -6.86 -2.60 -11.95
CA LEU A 234 -6.51 -3.67 -12.87
C LEU A 234 -7.71 -4.60 -12.99
N THR A 235 -7.95 -5.05 -14.19
CA THR A 235 -8.79 -6.22 -14.46
C THR A 235 -7.97 -7.24 -15.24
N GLN A 236 -8.58 -8.32 -15.67
CA GLN A 236 -7.88 -9.29 -16.52
C GLN A 236 -7.47 -8.68 -17.88
N THR A 237 -8.23 -7.71 -18.38
CA THR A 237 -8.09 -7.17 -19.74
C THR A 237 -7.87 -5.67 -19.80
N VAL A 238 -8.14 -4.93 -18.73
CA VAL A 238 -8.06 -3.46 -18.69
C VAL A 238 -7.20 -2.99 -17.54
N ARG A 239 -6.35 -2.00 -17.81
CA ARG A 239 -5.58 -1.27 -16.81
C ARG A 239 -5.99 0.19 -16.86
N VAL A 240 -6.42 0.73 -15.74
CA VAL A 240 -6.73 2.15 -15.57
C VAL A 240 -5.73 2.75 -14.61
N SER A 241 -5.09 3.82 -15.01
CA SER A 241 -4.24 4.64 -14.13
C SER A 241 -4.65 6.10 -14.24
N MET A 242 -4.61 6.80 -13.10
CA MET A 242 -4.90 8.21 -13.03
C MET A 242 -3.87 8.90 -12.15
N MET A 243 -3.34 10.00 -12.65
CA MET A 243 -2.55 10.96 -11.89
C MET A 243 -3.21 12.33 -12.02
N ASN A 244 -3.73 12.86 -10.91
CA ASN A 244 -4.52 14.08 -10.89
C ASN A 244 -5.76 13.97 -11.81
N GLN A 245 -5.78 14.69 -12.93
CA GLN A 245 -6.86 14.65 -13.92
C GLN A 245 -6.56 13.75 -15.13
N ASP A 246 -5.29 13.35 -15.30
CA ASP A 246 -4.86 12.56 -16.44
C ASP A 246 -5.19 11.07 -16.24
N VAL A 247 -6.08 10.55 -17.04
CA VAL A 247 -6.49 9.13 -17.05
C VAL A 247 -5.91 8.44 -18.26
N THR A 248 -5.29 7.29 -18.02
CA THR A 248 -4.86 6.37 -19.06
C THR A 248 -5.60 5.05 -18.89
N VAL A 249 -6.28 4.60 -19.94
CA VAL A 249 -6.89 3.28 -20.03
C VAL A 249 -6.12 2.48 -21.06
N ARG A 250 -5.67 1.30 -20.70
CA ARG A 250 -4.97 0.36 -21.60
C ARG A 250 -5.71 -0.96 -21.61
N ASP A 251 -6.05 -1.44 -22.81
CA ASP A 251 -6.70 -2.73 -23.08
C ASP A 251 -6.07 -3.39 -24.31
N ALA A 252 -6.69 -4.46 -24.83
CA ALA A 252 -6.25 -5.15 -26.04
C ALA A 252 -6.31 -4.28 -27.31
N GLY A 253 -7.13 -3.22 -27.32
CA GLY A 253 -7.24 -2.24 -28.43
C GLY A 253 -6.15 -1.16 -28.38
N GLY A 254 -5.34 -1.13 -27.34
CA GLY A 254 -4.25 -0.16 -27.16
C GLY A 254 -4.40 0.74 -25.95
N GLN A 255 -3.84 1.95 -26.04
CA GLN A 255 -3.84 2.92 -24.97
C GLN A 255 -4.66 4.15 -25.35
N GLN A 256 -5.61 4.52 -24.50
CA GLN A 256 -6.41 5.74 -24.60
C GLN A 256 -6.08 6.66 -23.43
N LYS A 257 -5.96 7.97 -23.70
CA LYS A 257 -5.75 9.00 -22.70
C LYS A 257 -6.89 10.00 -22.72
N ARG A 258 -7.37 10.38 -21.54
CA ARG A 258 -8.37 11.44 -21.38
C ARG A 258 -8.12 12.24 -20.10
N VAL A 259 -8.71 13.40 -20.02
CA VAL A 259 -8.64 14.28 -18.85
C VAL A 259 -10.00 14.26 -18.15
N ILE A 260 -10.00 14.05 -16.84
CA ILE A 260 -11.18 14.22 -15.97
C ILE A 260 -11.38 15.72 -15.77
N THR A 261 -12.55 16.23 -16.13
CA THR A 261 -12.83 17.67 -16.07
C THR A 261 -13.48 18.11 -14.77
N ASP A 262 -14.28 17.22 -14.17
CA ASP A 262 -15.01 17.50 -12.93
C ASP A 262 -15.05 16.28 -11.98
N ARG A 263 -15.53 16.54 -10.77
CA ARG A 263 -15.62 15.50 -9.71
C ARG A 263 -16.72 14.46 -9.97
N ALA A 264 -17.74 14.81 -10.74
CA ALA A 264 -18.79 13.86 -11.13
C ALA A 264 -18.25 12.84 -12.13
N ASP A 265 -17.37 13.27 -13.07
CA ASP A 265 -16.65 12.36 -13.96
C ASP A 265 -15.67 11.44 -13.19
N LEU A 266 -14.98 11.98 -12.17
CA LEU A 266 -14.18 11.15 -11.26
C LEU A 266 -15.05 10.08 -10.57
N ARG A 267 -16.22 10.44 -10.03
CA ARG A 267 -17.11 9.48 -9.38
C ARG A 267 -17.58 8.38 -10.34
N ARG A 268 -17.91 8.74 -11.58
CA ARG A 268 -18.23 7.74 -12.63
C ARG A 268 -17.04 6.81 -12.90
N LEU A 269 -15.83 7.36 -13.02
CA LEU A 269 -14.63 6.54 -13.20
C LEU A 269 -14.45 5.52 -12.06
N LEU A 270 -14.70 5.92 -10.79
CA LEU A 270 -14.62 5.01 -9.65
C LEU A 270 -15.65 3.89 -9.74
N ILE A 271 -16.89 4.20 -10.10
CA ILE A 271 -17.95 3.19 -10.28
C ILE A 271 -17.59 2.23 -11.41
N ASP A 272 -17.21 2.75 -12.57
CA ASP A 272 -17.05 1.97 -13.81
C ASP A 272 -15.78 1.09 -13.79
N HIS A 273 -14.70 1.56 -13.16
CA HIS A 273 -13.39 0.90 -13.24
C HIS A 273 -12.79 0.46 -11.91
N PHE A 274 -13.23 1.05 -10.80
CA PHE A 274 -12.68 0.75 -9.47
C PHE A 274 -13.62 -0.10 -8.61
N GLY A 275 -14.89 -0.23 -9.04
CA GLY A 275 -15.88 -1.12 -8.44
C GLY A 275 -16.47 -0.62 -7.13
N PHE A 276 -16.38 0.70 -6.84
CA PHE A 276 -17.04 1.33 -5.69
C PHE A 276 -17.54 2.73 -6.01
N ASP A 277 -18.58 3.15 -5.29
CA ASP A 277 -19.10 4.52 -5.28
C ASP A 277 -18.61 5.25 -4.03
N LEU A 278 -18.11 6.48 -4.21
CA LEU A 278 -17.67 7.35 -3.13
C LEU A 278 -18.19 8.78 -3.37
N PRO A 279 -19.42 9.07 -2.96
CA PRO A 279 -20.05 10.40 -3.18
C PRO A 279 -19.22 11.56 -2.65
N GLU A 280 -18.41 11.33 -1.62
CA GLU A 280 -17.57 12.36 -0.99
C GLU A 280 -16.48 12.91 -1.92
N VAL A 281 -16.18 12.24 -3.03
CA VAL A 281 -15.25 12.80 -4.04
C VAL A 281 -15.78 14.08 -4.67
N GLU A 282 -17.08 14.37 -4.58
CA GLU A 282 -17.68 15.62 -5.05
C GLU A 282 -17.13 16.85 -4.31
N ARG A 283 -16.56 16.67 -3.11
CA ARG A 283 -15.87 17.70 -2.32
C ARG A 283 -14.36 17.46 -2.19
N LEU A 284 -13.81 16.55 -3.01
CA LEU A 284 -12.40 16.24 -2.98
C LEU A 284 -11.56 17.48 -3.30
N ARG A 285 -10.51 17.71 -2.52
CA ARG A 285 -9.49 18.73 -2.78
C ARG A 285 -8.20 18.06 -3.21
N VAL A 286 -7.61 18.55 -4.28
CA VAL A 286 -6.35 18.03 -4.80
C VAL A 286 -5.43 19.23 -5.03
N PRO A 287 -4.44 19.48 -4.16
CA PRO A 287 -3.59 20.68 -4.21
C PRO A 287 -2.90 20.91 -5.57
N SER A 288 -2.53 19.83 -6.27
CA SER A 288 -1.93 19.94 -7.61
C SER A 288 -2.95 20.14 -8.75
N VAL A 289 -4.25 20.24 -8.44
CA VAL A 289 -5.32 20.51 -9.41
C VAL A 289 -6.03 21.81 -9.00
N PRO A 290 -5.64 22.97 -9.54
CA PRO A 290 -6.16 24.26 -9.10
C PRO A 290 -7.69 24.39 -9.09
N GLN A 291 -8.38 23.71 -10.01
CA GLN A 291 -9.83 23.69 -10.07
C GLN A 291 -10.48 22.86 -8.95
N TRP A 292 -9.70 22.07 -8.19
CA TRP A 292 -10.14 21.18 -7.11
C TRP A 292 -9.55 21.52 -5.74
N THR A 293 -8.95 22.71 -5.60
CA THR A 293 -8.42 23.25 -4.33
C THR A 293 -9.50 23.84 -3.41
#